data_5a7d5e2bf7e4a9a721faab3ac44db65c
#
_entry.id   5a7d5e2bf7e4a9a721faab3ac44db65c
#
_cell.length_a   1.000
_cell.length_b   1.000
_cell.length_c   1.000
_cell.angle_alpha   90.00
_cell.angle_beta   90.00
_cell.angle_gamma   90.00
#
_symmetry.space_group_name_H-M   'P 1'
#
loop_
_entity.id
_entity.type
_entity.pdbx_description
1 polymer ?
#
loop_
_entity_poly.entity_id
_entity_poly.type
_entity_poly.pdbx_seq_one_letter_code
_entity_poly.pdbx_strand_id
1 'polypeptide(L)'
;NEFMRRMKEMSAHQQGMSFYGNMPDQYNLVINTANDKVKALLSEITAACGEQTTPIMEQLAAKQAEEKALQEAQKGKKEADLTQEEKDAVTNITKELAALKQQLKEQYGAYAATSDKLHQLIDIALLAAGQLKGEALAKFVNRSVELL
;
A
#
# COMPACT_ATOMS: atom_id res chain seq x y z
N ASN A 1 8.99 -13.99 -1.31
CA ASN A 1 8.74 -15.41 -1.08
C ASN A 1 10.09 -16.12 -1.04
N GLU A 2 10.45 -16.66 0.14
CA GLU A 2 11.78 -17.25 0.41
C GLU A 2 12.10 -18.44 -0.52
N PHE A 3 11.09 -19.17 -0.94
CA PHE A 3 11.23 -20.26 -1.93
C PHE A 3 11.74 -19.73 -3.27
N MET A 4 11.20 -18.61 -3.77
CA MET A 4 11.66 -17.99 -5.03
C MET A 4 13.09 -17.44 -4.91
N ARG A 5 13.46 -16.91 -3.73
CA ARG A 5 14.84 -16.46 -3.47
C ARG A 5 15.82 -17.63 -3.51
N ARG A 6 15.51 -18.76 -2.85
CA ARG A 6 16.33 -19.97 -2.87
C ARG A 6 16.45 -20.58 -4.28
N MET A 7 15.34 -20.55 -5.04
CA MET A 7 15.37 -20.99 -6.45
C MET A 7 16.28 -20.10 -7.31
N LYS A 8 16.27 -18.78 -7.09
CA LYS A 8 17.14 -17.83 -7.79
C LYS A 8 18.61 -18.00 -7.41
N GLU A 9 18.91 -18.20 -6.14
CA GLU A 9 20.27 -18.50 -5.66
C GLU A 9 20.80 -19.84 -6.21
N MET A 10 19.95 -20.87 -6.29
CA MET A 10 20.29 -22.16 -6.90
C MET A 10 20.48 -22.05 -8.42
N SER A 11 19.66 -21.26 -9.12
CA SER A 11 19.76 -21.08 -10.57
C SER A 11 20.98 -20.25 -10.98
N ALA A 12 21.45 -19.36 -10.10
CA ALA A 12 22.69 -18.60 -10.35
C ALA A 12 23.96 -19.48 -10.30
N HIS A 13 23.90 -20.66 -9.67
CA HIS A 13 25.00 -21.62 -9.61
C HIS A 13 24.97 -22.68 -10.72
N GLN A 14 23.88 -22.79 -11.50
CA GLN A 14 23.75 -23.70 -12.64
C GLN A 14 23.68 -22.92 -13.95
N GLN A 15 24.79 -22.90 -14.69
CA GLN A 15 24.82 -22.40 -16.07
C GLN A 15 23.83 -23.20 -16.93
N GLY A 16 22.63 -22.66 -17.14
CA GLY A 16 21.66 -23.26 -18.07
C GLY A 16 20.18 -22.93 -17.88
N MET A 17 19.76 -22.36 -16.76
CA MET A 17 18.36 -22.00 -16.51
C MET A 17 18.15 -20.50 -16.28
N SER A 18 18.37 -19.71 -17.33
CA SER A 18 18.16 -18.24 -17.33
C SER A 18 16.70 -17.80 -17.24
N PHE A 19 15.75 -18.73 -17.20
CA PHE A 19 14.31 -18.40 -17.24
C PHE A 19 13.78 -17.73 -15.96
N TYR A 20 14.40 -17.99 -14.78
CA TYR A 20 13.99 -17.44 -13.50
C TYR A 20 14.78 -16.20 -13.05
N GLY A 21 15.87 -15.88 -13.78
CA GLY A 21 16.77 -14.77 -13.41
C GLY A 21 16.20 -13.37 -13.58
N ASN A 22 15.17 -13.20 -14.42
CA ASN A 22 14.58 -11.90 -14.78
C ASN A 22 13.23 -11.61 -14.11
N MET A 23 12.75 -12.45 -13.20
CA MET A 23 11.54 -12.13 -12.45
C MET A 23 11.86 -11.08 -11.36
N PRO A 24 11.15 -9.94 -11.32
CA PRO A 24 11.31 -8.97 -10.25
C PRO A 24 10.93 -9.62 -8.91
N ASP A 25 11.77 -9.40 -7.91
CA ASP A 25 11.47 -9.87 -6.56
C ASP A 25 10.25 -9.10 -6.01
N GLN A 26 9.20 -9.82 -5.63
CA GLN A 26 8.01 -9.24 -5.01
C GLN A 26 8.08 -9.45 -3.51
N TYR A 27 8.02 -8.37 -2.76
CA TYR A 27 8.02 -8.38 -1.30
C TYR A 27 6.71 -7.79 -0.77
N ASN A 28 6.21 -8.39 0.30
CA ASN A 28 5.10 -7.84 1.06
C ASN A 28 5.65 -7.26 2.37
N LEU A 29 5.41 -5.98 2.59
CA LEU A 29 5.67 -5.35 3.88
C LEU A 29 4.49 -5.66 4.81
N VAL A 30 4.76 -6.39 5.90
CA VAL A 30 3.77 -6.65 6.94
C VAL A 30 4.04 -5.73 8.12
N ILE A 31 3.04 -4.92 8.48
CA ILE A 31 3.14 -3.93 9.56
C ILE A 31 2.41 -4.47 10.80
N ASN A 32 3.14 -4.58 11.91
CA ASN A 32 2.55 -4.90 13.21
C ASN A 32 1.92 -3.64 13.82
N THR A 33 0.61 -3.50 13.71
CA THR A 33 -0.15 -2.35 14.24
C THR A 33 -0.26 -2.33 15.77
N ALA A 34 0.13 -3.40 16.46
CA ALA A 34 0.21 -3.43 17.92
C ALA A 34 1.53 -2.83 18.46
N ASN A 35 2.52 -2.63 17.61
CA ASN A 35 3.80 -2.04 17.99
C ASN A 35 3.66 -0.56 18.34
N ASP A 36 4.19 -0.12 19.49
CA ASP A 36 4.03 1.24 19.97
C ASP A 36 4.71 2.29 19.08
N LYS A 37 5.81 1.96 18.41
CA LYS A 37 6.45 2.85 17.43
C LYS A 37 5.58 3.05 16.19
N VAL A 38 4.90 2.00 15.75
CA VAL A 38 3.93 2.07 14.63
C VAL A 38 2.71 2.90 15.03
N LYS A 39 2.20 2.74 16.25
CA LYS A 39 1.10 3.56 16.77
C LYS A 39 1.47 5.03 16.87
N ALA A 40 2.67 5.34 17.38
CA ALA A 40 3.18 6.70 17.46
C ALA A 40 3.30 7.34 16.08
N LEU A 41 3.86 6.60 15.10
CA LEU A 41 3.95 7.06 13.72
C LEU A 41 2.57 7.29 13.10
N LEU A 42 1.61 6.40 13.34
CA LEU A 42 0.24 6.58 12.88
C LEU A 42 -0.41 7.83 13.45
N SER A 43 -0.18 8.12 14.74
CA SER A 43 -0.66 9.35 15.38
C SER A 43 -0.02 10.60 14.76
N GLU A 44 1.27 10.56 14.44
CA GLU A 44 1.96 11.66 13.74
C GLU A 44 1.40 11.89 12.34
N ILE A 45 1.15 10.81 11.56
CA ILE A 45 0.53 10.89 10.25
C ILE A 45 -0.87 11.51 10.34
N THR A 46 -1.67 11.05 11.32
CA THR A 46 -3.02 11.58 11.54
C THR A 46 -2.99 13.06 11.92
N ALA A 47 -2.03 13.48 12.75
CA ALA A 47 -1.87 14.89 13.10
C ALA A 47 -1.41 15.74 11.90
N ALA A 48 -0.53 15.22 11.05
CA ALA A 48 0.02 15.96 9.91
C ALA A 48 -0.94 16.05 8.72
N CYS A 49 -1.70 14.98 8.44
CA CYS A 49 -2.55 14.86 7.24
C CYS A 49 -4.04 14.92 7.56
N GLY A 50 -4.45 14.88 8.86
CA GLY A 50 -5.83 14.68 9.27
C GLY A 50 -6.79 15.76 8.74
N GLU A 51 -6.35 17.01 8.71
CA GLU A 51 -7.17 18.12 8.20
C GLU A 51 -7.57 17.89 6.73
N GLN A 52 -6.65 17.41 5.91
CA GLN A 52 -6.88 17.14 4.49
C GLN A 52 -7.55 15.79 4.25
N THR A 53 -7.23 14.77 5.06
CA THR A 53 -7.67 13.39 4.81
C THR A 53 -9.00 13.03 5.48
N THR A 54 -9.34 13.63 6.61
CA THR A 54 -10.59 13.34 7.33
C THR A 54 -11.83 13.53 6.43
N PRO A 55 -12.01 14.67 5.74
CA PRO A 55 -13.19 14.86 4.89
C PRO A 55 -13.23 13.87 3.72
N ILE A 56 -12.08 13.47 3.18
CA ILE A 56 -12.01 12.47 2.11
C ILE A 56 -12.40 11.08 2.65
N MET A 57 -11.96 10.73 3.86
CA MET A 57 -12.31 9.47 4.52
C MET A 57 -13.80 9.38 4.84
N GLU A 58 -14.43 10.48 5.28
CA GLU A 58 -15.86 10.55 5.51
C GLU A 58 -16.66 10.35 4.22
N GLN A 59 -16.26 11.02 3.14
CA GLN A 59 -16.85 10.82 1.81
C GLN A 59 -16.65 9.39 1.31
N LEU A 60 -15.47 8.81 1.51
CA LEU A 60 -15.18 7.44 1.13
C LEU A 60 -16.08 6.46 1.88
N ALA A 61 -16.27 6.64 3.19
CA ALA A 61 -17.15 5.81 4.00
C ALA A 61 -18.62 5.92 3.55
N ALA A 62 -19.09 7.14 3.25
CA ALA A 62 -20.43 7.36 2.73
C ALA A 62 -20.63 6.66 1.37
N LYS A 63 -19.68 6.79 0.44
CA LYS A 63 -19.72 6.15 -0.87
C LYS A 63 -19.61 4.62 -0.80
N GLN A 64 -18.85 4.08 0.14
CA GLN A 64 -18.82 2.63 0.38
C GLN A 64 -20.16 2.10 0.92
N ALA A 65 -20.83 2.86 1.76
CA ALA A 65 -22.18 2.49 2.22
C ALA A 65 -23.20 2.52 1.07
N GLU A 66 -23.12 3.50 0.17
CA GLU A 66 -23.94 3.60 -1.02
C GLU A 66 -23.67 2.44 -2.00
N GLU A 67 -22.40 2.10 -2.25
CA GLU A 67 -22.02 0.94 -3.07
C GLU A 67 -22.60 -0.35 -2.50
N LYS A 68 -22.47 -0.55 -1.18
CA LYS A 68 -23.02 -1.73 -0.52
C LYS A 68 -24.54 -1.81 -0.63
N ALA A 69 -25.24 -0.69 -0.52
CA ALA A 69 -26.69 -0.63 -0.70
C ALA A 69 -27.10 -1.00 -2.15
N LEU A 70 -26.35 -0.51 -3.16
CA LEU A 70 -26.57 -0.88 -4.55
C LEU A 70 -26.33 -2.38 -4.78
N GLN A 71 -25.25 -2.95 -4.23
CA GLN A 71 -24.96 -4.37 -4.33
C GLN A 71 -26.05 -5.25 -3.69
N GLU A 72 -26.55 -4.87 -2.51
CA GLU A 72 -27.65 -5.58 -1.87
C GLU A 72 -28.95 -5.48 -2.66
N ALA A 73 -29.27 -4.33 -3.26
CA ALA A 73 -30.45 -4.13 -4.10
C ALA A 73 -30.40 -4.97 -5.41
N GLN A 74 -29.19 -5.24 -5.89
CA GLN A 74 -28.97 -6.07 -7.10
C GLN A 74 -28.78 -7.55 -6.77
N LYS A 75 -28.76 -7.93 -5.51
CA LYS A 75 -28.55 -9.31 -5.08
C LYS A 75 -29.63 -10.24 -5.61
N GLY A 76 -29.21 -11.28 -6.33
CA GLY A 76 -30.11 -12.24 -6.97
C GLY A 76 -30.58 -11.86 -8.38
N LYS A 77 -30.31 -10.64 -8.88
CA LYS A 77 -30.50 -10.29 -10.29
C LYS A 77 -29.33 -10.82 -11.12
N LYS A 78 -29.62 -11.29 -12.33
CA LYS A 78 -28.57 -11.58 -13.31
C LYS A 78 -28.15 -10.28 -14.00
N GLU A 79 -26.94 -10.22 -14.49
CA GLU A 79 -26.40 -9.03 -15.16
C GLU A 79 -27.28 -8.60 -16.37
N ALA A 80 -27.92 -9.55 -17.04
CA ALA A 80 -28.85 -9.31 -18.13
C ALA A 80 -30.17 -8.66 -17.68
N ASP A 81 -30.55 -8.81 -16.42
CA ASP A 81 -31.78 -8.30 -15.82
C ASP A 81 -31.60 -6.89 -15.20
N LEU A 82 -30.35 -6.39 -15.16
CA LEU A 82 -30.04 -5.05 -14.67
C LEU A 82 -30.38 -3.99 -15.72
N THR A 83 -31.07 -2.96 -15.29
CA THR A 83 -31.34 -1.78 -16.14
C THR A 83 -30.05 -1.03 -16.46
N GLN A 84 -30.07 -0.22 -17.51
CA GLN A 84 -28.92 0.62 -17.85
C GLN A 84 -28.59 1.61 -16.72
N GLU A 85 -29.60 2.18 -16.07
CA GLU A 85 -29.45 3.07 -14.92
C GLU A 85 -28.77 2.40 -13.74
N GLU A 86 -29.11 1.13 -13.44
CA GLU A 86 -28.47 0.35 -12.38
C GLU A 86 -27.00 0.06 -12.70
N LYS A 87 -26.63 -0.21 -13.95
CA LYS A 87 -25.24 -0.41 -14.39
C LYS A 87 -24.44 0.89 -14.32
N ASP A 88 -25.04 1.98 -14.76
CA ASP A 88 -24.42 3.31 -14.73
C ASP A 88 -24.18 3.77 -13.28
N ALA A 89 -25.13 3.52 -12.37
CA ALA A 89 -24.97 3.82 -10.94
C ALA A 89 -23.77 3.09 -10.33
N VAL A 90 -23.62 1.79 -10.61
CA VAL A 90 -22.45 1.00 -10.13
C VAL A 90 -21.15 1.53 -10.73
N THR A 91 -21.17 1.85 -12.03
CA THR A 91 -19.99 2.38 -12.71
C THR A 91 -19.57 3.73 -12.13
N ASN A 92 -20.52 4.61 -11.86
CA ASN A 92 -20.26 5.94 -11.33
C ASN A 92 -19.71 5.86 -9.89
N ILE A 93 -20.35 5.07 -9.02
CA ILE A 93 -19.86 4.93 -7.63
C ILE A 93 -18.48 4.31 -7.57
N THR A 94 -18.17 3.35 -8.45
CA THR A 94 -16.83 2.75 -8.55
C THR A 94 -15.78 3.79 -8.96
N LYS A 95 -16.10 4.68 -9.90
CA LYS A 95 -15.22 5.78 -10.31
C LYS A 95 -15.01 6.78 -9.17
N GLU A 96 -16.07 7.17 -8.47
CA GLU A 96 -16.00 8.09 -7.34
C GLU A 96 -15.13 7.51 -6.20
N LEU A 97 -15.33 6.24 -5.85
CA LEU A 97 -14.50 5.54 -4.87
C LEU A 97 -13.03 5.47 -5.29
N ALA A 98 -12.76 5.21 -6.57
CA ALA A 98 -11.40 5.20 -7.09
C ALA A 98 -10.74 6.59 -7.00
N ALA A 99 -11.47 7.65 -7.33
CA ALA A 99 -10.99 9.03 -7.23
C ALA A 99 -10.68 9.42 -5.77
N LEU A 100 -11.57 9.11 -4.81
CA LEU A 100 -11.34 9.37 -3.39
C LEU A 100 -10.15 8.61 -2.84
N LYS A 101 -9.99 7.33 -3.21
CA LYS A 101 -8.81 6.53 -2.85
C LYS A 101 -7.52 7.10 -3.42
N GLN A 102 -7.56 7.63 -4.64
CA GLN A 102 -6.41 8.27 -5.27
C GLN A 102 -6.05 9.57 -4.55
N GLN A 103 -7.02 10.40 -4.17
CA GLN A 103 -6.78 11.60 -3.37
C GLN A 103 -6.13 11.27 -2.02
N LEU A 104 -6.63 10.26 -1.29
CA LEU A 104 -5.98 9.80 -0.05
C LEU A 104 -4.55 9.35 -0.28
N LYS A 105 -4.31 8.58 -1.35
CA LYS A 105 -2.97 8.12 -1.72
C LYS A 105 -2.01 9.28 -1.99
N GLU A 106 -2.48 10.35 -2.62
CA GLU A 106 -1.68 11.54 -2.90
C GLU A 106 -1.33 12.29 -1.61
N GLN A 107 -2.31 12.50 -0.71
CA GLN A 107 -2.07 13.18 0.57
C GLN A 107 -1.08 12.40 1.45
N TYR A 108 -1.31 11.10 1.63
CA TYR A 108 -0.38 10.27 2.40
C TYR A 108 0.97 10.07 1.70
N GLY A 109 0.99 10.03 0.37
CA GLY A 109 2.20 9.93 -0.43
C GLY A 109 3.10 11.16 -0.29
N ALA A 110 2.52 12.36 -0.25
CA ALA A 110 3.25 13.60 -0.01
C ALA A 110 3.92 13.60 1.38
N TYR A 111 3.21 13.17 2.42
CA TYR A 111 3.79 13.01 3.76
C TYR A 111 4.89 11.93 3.76
N ALA A 112 4.61 10.79 3.16
CA ALA A 112 5.54 9.66 3.13
C ALA A 112 6.88 10.02 2.47
N ALA A 113 6.84 10.83 1.42
CA ALA A 113 8.04 11.26 0.69
C ALA A 113 9.01 12.09 1.55
N THR A 114 8.52 12.76 2.60
CA THR A 114 9.31 13.65 3.47
C THR A 114 9.51 13.12 4.88
N SER A 115 8.91 11.99 5.24
CA SER A 115 8.96 11.44 6.60
C SER A 115 10.18 10.54 6.80
N ASP A 116 11.22 11.05 7.44
CA ASP A 116 12.42 10.28 7.78
C ASP A 116 12.12 9.11 8.71
N LYS A 117 11.20 9.28 9.65
CA LYS A 117 10.75 8.20 10.54
C LYS A 117 10.11 7.04 9.80
N LEU A 118 9.28 7.35 8.79
CA LEU A 118 8.63 6.32 7.95
C LEU A 118 9.67 5.59 7.11
N HIS A 119 10.58 6.33 6.46
CA HIS A 119 11.68 5.75 5.70
C HIS A 119 12.57 4.87 6.59
N GLN A 120 12.88 5.32 7.80
CA GLN A 120 13.68 4.58 8.75
C GLN A 120 13.01 3.25 9.15
N LEU A 121 11.70 3.27 9.40
CA LEU A 121 10.94 2.06 9.75
C LEU A 121 10.94 1.03 8.61
N ILE A 122 10.75 1.50 7.37
CA ILE A 122 10.77 0.65 6.18
C ILE A 122 12.18 0.06 5.98
N ASP A 123 13.21 0.89 6.10
CA ASP A 123 14.59 0.45 5.89
C ASP A 123 15.06 -0.54 6.96
N ILE A 124 14.59 -0.43 8.21
CA ILE A 124 14.81 -1.44 9.24
C ILE A 124 14.24 -2.80 8.81
N ALA A 125 13.02 -2.80 8.26
CA ALA A 125 12.40 -4.04 7.77
C ALA A 125 13.16 -4.63 6.57
N LEU A 126 13.63 -3.79 5.65
CA LEU A 126 14.45 -4.19 4.51
C LEU A 126 15.82 -4.70 4.96
N LEU A 127 16.43 -4.06 5.95
CA LEU A 127 17.71 -4.50 6.54
C LEU A 127 17.58 -5.88 7.19
N ALA A 128 16.53 -6.07 8.00
CA ALA A 128 16.23 -7.35 8.64
C ALA A 128 15.97 -8.48 7.62
N ALA A 129 15.44 -8.14 6.45
CA ALA A 129 15.25 -9.07 5.36
C ALA A 129 16.50 -9.26 4.46
N GLY A 130 17.61 -8.56 4.75
CA GLY A 130 18.84 -8.60 3.95
C GLY A 130 18.71 -7.93 2.57
N GLN A 131 17.73 -7.06 2.42
CA GLN A 131 17.40 -6.39 1.15
C GLN A 131 18.00 -4.98 1.05
N LEU A 132 18.40 -4.37 2.16
CA LEU A 132 18.97 -3.02 2.18
C LEU A 132 20.47 -3.10 1.89
N LYS A 133 20.89 -2.56 0.73
CA LYS A 133 22.28 -2.64 0.24
C LYS A 133 22.70 -1.33 -0.45
N GLY A 134 24.02 -1.16 -0.61
CA GLY A 134 24.59 -0.07 -1.40
C GLY A 134 24.18 1.32 -0.90
N GLU A 135 23.76 2.18 -1.81
CA GLU A 135 23.41 3.58 -1.51
C GLU A 135 22.23 3.68 -0.54
N ALA A 136 21.23 2.76 -0.62
CA ALA A 136 20.11 2.73 0.30
C ALA A 136 20.56 2.46 1.74
N LEU A 137 21.52 1.56 1.94
CA LEU A 137 22.12 1.31 3.25
C LEU A 137 22.88 2.53 3.78
N ALA A 138 23.64 3.22 2.92
CA ALA A 138 24.33 4.44 3.31
C ALA A 138 23.35 5.56 3.74
N LYS A 139 22.27 5.75 3.00
CA LYS A 139 21.20 6.71 3.37
C LYS A 139 20.53 6.34 4.70
N PHE A 140 20.29 5.06 4.93
CA PHE A 140 19.76 4.56 6.20
C PHE A 140 20.69 4.89 7.37
N VAL A 141 22.00 4.64 7.24
CA VAL A 141 22.98 4.92 8.28
C VAL A 141 23.04 6.41 8.60
N ASN A 142 23.12 7.27 7.58
CA ASN A 142 23.15 8.73 7.78
C ASN A 142 21.91 9.22 8.51
N ARG A 143 20.73 8.81 8.07
CA ARG A 143 19.45 9.15 8.71
C ARG A 143 19.35 8.61 10.14
N SER A 144 19.92 7.42 10.42
CA SER A 144 19.98 6.87 11.77
C SER A 144 20.79 7.74 12.73
N VAL A 145 21.85 8.36 12.24
CA VAL A 145 22.69 9.29 13.03
C VAL A 145 21.94 10.60 13.28
N GLU A 146 21.20 11.11 12.30
CA GLU A 146 20.42 12.35 12.43
C GLU A 146 19.20 12.21 13.36
N LEU A 147 18.71 10.98 13.56
CA LEU A 147 17.55 10.68 14.44
C LEU A 147 17.96 10.38 15.90
N LEU A 148 19.25 10.33 16.22
CA LEU A 148 19.79 10.17 17.58
C LEU A 148 19.90 11.51 18.30
#